data_cf5a469b22360622cb684ab0d8a7a5a9
#
_entry.id   cf5a469b22360622cb684ab0d8a7a5a9
#
_cell.length_a   1.000
_cell.length_b   1.000
_cell.length_c   1.000
_cell.angle_alpha   90.00
_cell.angle_beta   90.00
_cell.angle_gamma   90.00
#
_symmetry.space_group_name_H-M   'P 1'
#
loop_
_entity.id
_entity.type
_entity.pdbx_description
1 polymer ?
#
loop_
_entity_poly.entity_id
_entity_poly.type
_entity_poly.pdbx_seq_one_letter_code
_entity_poly.pdbx_strand_id
1 'polypeptide(L)'
;MKILITGAAGFIGSQLAHRLWKNGDVLVLIDNFSFGHEDNLTFEDHDFRKEVIRMDIRDKDGIKSLMEKGDVDYIYNIAGIAPLPDCQLNPTEAIDVNLNGLVNLLENGRRYGVKKVIQASTNAMYENETEFPTREDDFKVPTLIYPNTKYCAERFAQSYCDTYGMSVTCLRFANVYGPHVDCLRKQPPFVAYMVRELYYGRTPVFHSNGEQRRDYIYVDDLIDLAIAVRESKGFDAVNVSSNTNYSVNEMYQLAEDIMGKHIKAEYADDAHYWERYPELYEGSYPIKKEILNHEINKYSLCDNAYAQKKYGWQPKVSMREGLSRLIEAEVELLKNVKA
;
A
#
# COMPACT_ATOMS: atom_id res chain seq x y z
N MET A 1 16.47 0.84 -18.13
CA MET A 1 17.06 -0.01 -17.07
C MET A 1 16.22 -1.26 -16.94
N LYS A 2 16.75 -2.35 -16.36
CA LYS A 2 15.96 -3.57 -16.15
C LYS A 2 15.46 -3.61 -14.70
N ILE A 3 14.14 -3.67 -14.51
CA ILE A 3 13.48 -3.45 -13.24
C ILE A 3 12.58 -4.63 -12.91
N LEU A 4 12.79 -5.25 -11.75
CA LEU A 4 11.87 -6.22 -11.18
C LEU A 4 10.81 -5.49 -10.35
N ILE A 5 9.54 -5.75 -10.63
CA ILE A 5 8.40 -5.29 -9.83
C ILE A 5 7.67 -6.51 -9.29
N THR A 6 7.56 -6.61 -7.98
CA THR A 6 6.76 -7.64 -7.30
C THR A 6 5.39 -7.07 -6.91
N GLY A 7 4.36 -7.90 -6.89
CA GLY A 7 3.00 -7.41 -6.69
C GLY A 7 2.48 -6.61 -7.89
N ALA A 8 2.94 -6.98 -9.09
CA ALA A 8 2.70 -6.23 -10.31
C ALA A 8 1.22 -6.18 -10.76
N ALA A 9 0.41 -7.16 -10.37
CA ALA A 9 -1.03 -7.19 -10.64
C ALA A 9 -1.88 -6.49 -9.56
N GLY A 10 -1.23 -5.98 -8.49
CA GLY A 10 -1.88 -5.19 -7.46
C GLY A 10 -2.10 -3.73 -7.87
N PHE A 11 -2.87 -2.98 -7.06
CA PHE A 11 -3.17 -1.57 -7.30
C PHE A 11 -1.91 -0.73 -7.57
N ILE A 12 -0.98 -0.66 -6.62
CA ILE A 12 0.22 0.20 -6.74
C ILE A 12 1.19 -0.39 -7.76
N GLY A 13 1.37 -1.71 -7.76
CA GLY A 13 2.31 -2.39 -8.66
C GLY A 13 2.00 -2.20 -10.13
N SER A 14 0.74 -2.26 -10.52
CA SER A 14 0.31 -2.08 -11.91
C SER A 14 0.51 -0.63 -12.40
N GLN A 15 0.16 0.35 -11.57
CA GLN A 15 0.37 1.77 -11.86
C GLN A 15 1.86 2.12 -11.98
N LEU A 16 2.69 1.55 -11.09
CA LEU A 16 4.14 1.70 -11.16
C LEU A 16 4.72 1.05 -12.43
N ALA A 17 4.27 -0.16 -12.77
CA ALA A 17 4.69 -0.85 -13.98
C ALA A 17 4.39 -0.02 -15.24
N HIS A 18 3.18 0.51 -15.33
CA HIS A 18 2.77 1.35 -16.46
C HIS A 18 3.61 2.63 -16.56
N ARG A 19 3.87 3.32 -15.44
CA ARG A 19 4.72 4.52 -15.42
C ARG A 19 6.16 4.22 -15.85
N LEU A 20 6.77 3.14 -15.35
CA LEU A 20 8.14 2.78 -15.69
C LEU A 20 8.26 2.29 -17.14
N TRP A 21 7.27 1.56 -17.65
CA TRP A 21 7.19 1.20 -19.06
C TRP A 21 7.14 2.45 -19.97
N LYS A 22 6.32 3.43 -19.63
CA LYS A 22 6.27 4.72 -20.36
C LYS A 22 7.60 5.47 -20.33
N ASN A 23 8.39 5.30 -19.29
CA ASN A 23 9.74 5.88 -19.20
C ASN A 23 10.78 5.12 -20.04
N GLY A 24 10.39 4.01 -20.69
CA GLY A 24 11.29 3.19 -21.51
C GLY A 24 12.13 2.19 -20.71
N ASP A 25 11.77 1.90 -19.46
CA ASP A 25 12.41 0.86 -18.67
C ASP A 25 11.98 -0.55 -19.15
N VAL A 26 12.86 -1.53 -19.04
CA VAL A 26 12.57 -2.95 -19.31
C VAL A 26 12.08 -3.59 -18.03
N LEU A 27 10.90 -4.15 -18.05
CA LEU A 27 10.25 -4.66 -16.85
C LEU A 27 10.31 -6.19 -16.76
N VAL A 28 10.48 -6.68 -15.54
CA VAL A 28 10.22 -8.05 -15.13
C VAL A 28 9.13 -7.99 -14.09
N LEU A 29 7.95 -8.48 -14.42
CA LEU A 29 6.76 -8.36 -13.58
C LEU A 29 6.45 -9.70 -12.95
N ILE A 30 6.30 -9.75 -11.62
CA ILE A 30 5.88 -10.96 -10.91
C ILE A 30 4.71 -10.67 -9.98
N ASP A 31 3.77 -11.62 -9.92
CA ASP A 31 2.64 -11.63 -8.98
C ASP A 31 2.17 -13.06 -8.74
N ASN A 32 1.72 -13.40 -7.55
CA ASN A 32 1.09 -14.70 -7.28
C ASN A 32 -0.43 -14.68 -7.44
N PHE A 33 -1.01 -13.48 -7.68
CA PHE A 33 -2.43 -13.22 -7.83
C PHE A 33 -3.28 -13.57 -6.59
N SER A 34 -2.70 -13.48 -5.39
CA SER A 34 -3.46 -13.64 -4.15
C SER A 34 -4.37 -12.44 -3.84
N PHE A 35 -3.93 -11.24 -4.21
CA PHE A 35 -4.68 -9.98 -4.11
C PHE A 35 -4.69 -9.18 -5.41
N GLY A 36 -3.81 -9.51 -6.35
CA GLY A 36 -3.73 -8.88 -7.66
C GLY A 36 -4.80 -9.41 -8.61
N HIS A 37 -5.24 -8.56 -9.55
CA HIS A 37 -6.24 -8.88 -10.56
C HIS A 37 -5.70 -8.63 -11.97
N GLU A 38 -6.09 -9.48 -12.92
CA GLU A 38 -5.69 -9.33 -14.33
C GLU A 38 -6.18 -8.00 -14.94
N ASP A 39 -7.33 -7.50 -14.48
CA ASP A 39 -7.88 -6.23 -14.97
C ASP A 39 -6.96 -5.03 -14.65
N ASN A 40 -6.21 -5.08 -13.56
CA ASN A 40 -5.22 -4.03 -13.21
C ASN A 40 -4.04 -3.97 -14.19
N LEU A 41 -3.85 -5.01 -15.01
CA LEU A 41 -2.74 -5.11 -15.96
C LEU A 41 -3.07 -4.55 -17.34
N THR A 42 -4.29 -4.03 -17.52
CA THR A 42 -4.76 -3.50 -18.81
C THR A 42 -4.90 -1.99 -18.73
N PHE A 43 -4.17 -1.31 -19.61
CA PHE A 43 -4.21 0.14 -19.80
C PHE A 43 -4.63 0.43 -21.25
N GLU A 44 -5.07 1.65 -21.56
CA GLU A 44 -5.48 2.04 -22.92
C GLU A 44 -4.37 1.83 -23.96
N ASP A 45 -3.12 2.03 -23.55
CA ASP A 45 -1.93 2.01 -24.40
C ASP A 45 -1.06 0.76 -24.24
N HIS A 46 -1.34 -0.12 -23.24
CA HIS A 46 -0.57 -1.35 -23.03
C HIS A 46 -1.32 -2.43 -22.22
N ASP A 47 -1.07 -3.69 -22.56
CA ASP A 47 -1.62 -4.87 -21.86
C ASP A 47 -0.50 -5.76 -21.32
N PHE A 48 -0.28 -5.71 -20.01
CA PHE A 48 0.76 -6.47 -19.32
C PHE A 48 0.38 -7.92 -18.97
N ARG A 49 -0.86 -8.38 -19.22
CA ARG A 49 -1.35 -9.70 -18.77
C ARG A 49 -0.47 -10.87 -19.23
N LYS A 50 0.15 -10.77 -20.40
CA LYS A 50 1.06 -11.80 -20.93
C LYS A 50 2.51 -11.65 -20.47
N GLU A 51 2.84 -10.55 -19.84
CA GLU A 51 4.20 -10.21 -19.40
C GLU A 51 4.43 -10.53 -17.92
N VAL A 52 3.35 -10.69 -17.13
CA VAL A 52 3.45 -11.04 -15.73
C VAL A 52 3.74 -12.51 -15.54
N ILE A 53 4.82 -12.80 -14.86
CA ILE A 53 5.20 -14.15 -14.43
C ILE A 53 4.43 -14.44 -13.14
N ARG A 54 3.60 -15.50 -13.14
CA ARG A 54 2.94 -15.98 -11.91
C ARG A 54 3.99 -16.59 -10.98
N MET A 55 4.37 -15.84 -9.95
CA MET A 55 5.43 -16.23 -9.00
C MET A 55 5.19 -15.60 -7.64
N ASP A 56 5.44 -16.37 -6.58
CA ASP A 56 5.45 -15.87 -5.21
C ASP A 56 6.85 -15.38 -4.82
N ILE A 57 6.95 -14.27 -4.09
CA ILE A 57 8.24 -13.75 -3.62
C ILE A 57 8.93 -14.68 -2.62
N ARG A 58 8.20 -15.64 -2.04
CA ARG A 58 8.72 -16.70 -1.16
C ARG A 58 9.39 -17.84 -1.93
N ASP A 59 9.15 -17.97 -3.23
CA ASP A 59 9.78 -18.99 -4.08
C ASP A 59 11.27 -18.68 -4.29
N LYS A 60 12.10 -19.30 -3.45
CA LYS A 60 13.55 -19.07 -3.43
C LYS A 60 14.23 -19.47 -4.75
N ASP A 61 13.84 -20.59 -5.30
CA ASP A 61 14.44 -21.11 -6.55
C ASP A 61 13.96 -20.34 -7.76
N GLY A 62 12.70 -19.97 -7.79
CA GLY A 62 12.12 -19.11 -8.81
C GLY A 62 12.80 -17.74 -8.86
N ILE A 63 12.88 -17.03 -7.73
CA ILE A 63 13.56 -15.73 -7.63
C ILE A 63 15.03 -15.84 -7.99
N LYS A 64 15.73 -16.87 -7.49
CA LYS A 64 17.12 -17.14 -7.86
C LYS A 64 17.29 -17.30 -9.37
N SER A 65 16.49 -18.17 -9.98
CA SER A 65 16.53 -18.43 -11.43
C SER A 65 16.24 -17.17 -12.26
N LEU A 66 15.34 -16.31 -11.77
CA LEU A 66 15.02 -15.04 -12.41
C LEU A 66 16.23 -14.09 -12.36
N MET A 67 16.90 -13.98 -11.20
CA MET A 67 18.07 -13.13 -11.03
C MET A 67 19.29 -13.64 -11.82
N GLU A 68 19.53 -14.95 -11.85
CA GLU A 68 20.61 -15.57 -12.64
C GLU A 68 20.51 -15.27 -14.14
N LYS A 69 19.31 -15.19 -14.67
CA LYS A 69 19.07 -14.91 -16.10
C LYS A 69 19.18 -13.43 -16.47
N GLY A 70 19.31 -12.58 -15.43
CA GLY A 70 18.78 -11.36 -15.55
C GLY A 70 19.34 -10.02 -15.57
N ASP A 71 20.45 -9.60 -15.16
CA ASP A 71 20.88 -8.19 -15.18
C ASP A 71 19.84 -7.20 -14.61
N VAL A 72 19.13 -7.59 -13.52
CA VAL A 72 18.17 -6.73 -12.85
C VAL A 72 18.91 -5.59 -12.15
N ASP A 73 18.67 -4.36 -12.57
CA ASP A 73 19.27 -3.17 -11.98
C ASP A 73 18.60 -2.77 -10.66
N TYR A 74 17.25 -2.82 -10.62
CA TYR A 74 16.43 -2.33 -9.51
C TYR A 74 15.31 -3.31 -9.18
N ILE A 75 14.97 -3.39 -7.88
CA ILE A 75 13.80 -4.12 -7.40
C ILE A 75 12.84 -3.12 -6.73
N TYR A 76 11.59 -3.10 -7.20
CA TYR A 76 10.48 -2.49 -6.47
C TYR A 76 9.65 -3.60 -5.84
N ASN A 77 9.84 -3.79 -4.53
CA ASN A 77 9.08 -4.79 -3.77
C ASN A 77 7.78 -4.19 -3.25
N ILE A 78 6.72 -4.32 -4.06
CA ILE A 78 5.37 -3.84 -3.74
C ILE A 78 4.51 -4.97 -3.16
N ALA A 79 4.87 -6.23 -3.44
CA ALA A 79 4.17 -7.40 -2.90
C ALA A 79 4.10 -7.38 -1.37
N GLY A 80 2.95 -7.74 -0.84
CA GLY A 80 2.74 -7.84 0.61
C GLY A 80 1.29 -8.03 0.98
N ILE A 81 1.06 -8.58 2.17
CA ILE A 81 -0.26 -8.66 2.78
C ILE A 81 -0.44 -7.40 3.64
N ALA A 82 -1.40 -6.55 3.29
CA ALA A 82 -1.63 -5.26 3.94
C ALA A 82 -2.88 -5.19 4.83
N PRO A 83 -3.97 -5.94 4.58
CA PRO A 83 -5.16 -5.85 5.41
C PRO A 83 -4.86 -6.26 6.86
N LEU A 84 -5.12 -5.37 7.80
CA LEU A 84 -4.86 -5.60 9.23
C LEU A 84 -5.54 -6.88 9.76
N PRO A 85 -6.85 -7.14 9.46
CA PRO A 85 -7.49 -8.37 9.91
C PRO A 85 -6.84 -9.64 9.36
N ASP A 86 -6.47 -9.65 8.08
CA ASP A 86 -5.86 -10.82 7.43
C ASP A 86 -4.52 -11.17 8.09
N CYS A 87 -3.70 -10.14 8.36
CA CYS A 87 -2.43 -10.31 9.06
C CYS A 87 -2.62 -10.78 10.51
N GLN A 88 -3.67 -10.31 11.18
CA GLN A 88 -3.97 -10.66 12.56
C GLN A 88 -4.51 -12.10 12.67
N LEU A 89 -5.30 -12.55 11.68
CA LEU A 89 -5.81 -13.92 11.59
C LEU A 89 -4.72 -14.92 11.19
N ASN A 90 -3.85 -14.54 10.27
CA ASN A 90 -2.80 -15.40 9.71
C ASN A 90 -1.40 -14.77 9.89
N PRO A 91 -0.92 -14.63 11.13
CA PRO A 91 0.32 -13.93 11.41
C PRO A 91 1.55 -14.61 10.79
N THR A 92 1.56 -15.93 10.70
CA THR A 92 2.65 -16.68 10.06
C THR A 92 2.75 -16.34 8.58
N GLU A 93 1.64 -16.31 7.86
CA GLU A 93 1.63 -15.96 6.44
C GLU A 93 2.01 -14.48 6.22
N ALA A 94 1.54 -13.59 7.09
CA ALA A 94 1.93 -12.18 7.05
C ALA A 94 3.44 -12.00 7.22
N ILE A 95 4.07 -12.73 8.15
CA ILE A 95 5.52 -12.74 8.35
C ILE A 95 6.23 -13.35 7.13
N ASP A 96 5.76 -14.47 6.64
CA ASP A 96 6.39 -15.17 5.50
C ASP A 96 6.40 -14.30 4.24
N VAL A 97 5.30 -13.62 3.94
CA VAL A 97 5.24 -12.73 2.76
C VAL A 97 5.99 -11.43 3.02
N ASN A 98 5.63 -10.69 4.08
CA ASN A 98 6.11 -9.32 4.27
C ASN A 98 7.58 -9.24 4.72
N LEU A 99 8.09 -10.26 5.42
CA LEU A 99 9.45 -10.27 5.93
C LEU A 99 10.33 -11.29 5.20
N ASN A 100 9.98 -12.59 5.21
CA ASN A 100 10.80 -13.61 4.58
C ASN A 100 10.86 -13.43 3.06
N GLY A 101 9.77 -12.99 2.42
CA GLY A 101 9.76 -12.61 1.00
C GLY A 101 10.73 -11.48 0.68
N LEU A 102 10.77 -10.41 1.51
CA LEU A 102 11.76 -9.35 1.36
C LEU A 102 13.19 -9.88 1.53
N VAL A 103 13.45 -10.69 2.57
CA VAL A 103 14.80 -11.25 2.81
C VAL A 103 15.25 -12.11 1.62
N ASN A 104 14.34 -12.87 0.99
CA ASN A 104 14.63 -13.61 -0.23
C ASN A 104 15.07 -12.69 -1.39
N LEU A 105 14.38 -11.56 -1.57
CA LEU A 105 14.74 -10.57 -2.59
C LEU A 105 16.05 -9.86 -2.27
N LEU A 106 16.29 -9.49 -1.02
CA LEU A 106 17.54 -8.86 -0.58
C LEU A 106 18.74 -9.77 -0.78
N GLU A 107 18.62 -11.05 -0.40
CA GLU A 107 19.72 -12.01 -0.52
C GLU A 107 20.06 -12.31 -2.00
N ASN A 108 19.05 -12.45 -2.86
CA ASN A 108 19.28 -12.59 -4.29
C ASN A 108 19.79 -11.28 -4.90
N GLY A 109 19.24 -10.12 -4.53
CA GLY A 109 19.73 -8.83 -5.00
C GLY A 109 21.21 -8.59 -4.66
N ARG A 110 21.61 -8.97 -3.43
CA ARG A 110 23.01 -8.92 -2.99
C ARG A 110 23.93 -9.81 -3.84
N ARG A 111 23.50 -11.05 -4.12
CA ARG A 111 24.29 -12.03 -4.88
C ARG A 111 24.45 -11.69 -6.35
N TYR A 112 23.43 -11.10 -6.93
CA TYR A 112 23.36 -10.81 -8.37
C TYR A 112 23.57 -9.32 -8.72
N GLY A 113 24.00 -8.50 -7.76
CA GLY A 113 24.47 -7.14 -8.03
C GLY A 113 23.38 -6.12 -8.30
N VAL A 114 22.18 -6.30 -7.74
CA VAL A 114 21.10 -5.30 -7.80
C VAL A 114 21.56 -3.99 -7.18
N LYS A 115 21.42 -2.90 -7.91
CA LYS A 115 21.90 -1.57 -7.52
C LYS A 115 21.12 -1.00 -6.33
N LYS A 116 19.79 -1.26 -6.29
CA LYS A 116 18.92 -0.80 -5.22
C LYS A 116 17.60 -1.57 -5.14
N VAL A 117 17.11 -1.70 -3.91
CA VAL A 117 15.77 -2.19 -3.59
C VAL A 117 14.92 -1.04 -3.06
N ILE A 118 13.75 -0.85 -3.62
CA ILE A 118 12.71 0.06 -3.13
C ILE A 118 11.62 -0.79 -2.49
N GLN A 119 11.46 -0.66 -1.17
CA GLN A 119 10.58 -1.49 -0.35
C GLN A 119 9.31 -0.74 0.03
N ALA A 120 8.15 -1.31 -0.30
CA ALA A 120 6.87 -0.83 0.22
C ALA A 120 6.79 -1.05 1.74
N SER A 121 6.78 0.04 2.49
CA SER A 121 6.54 0.12 3.92
C SER A 121 5.22 0.85 4.20
N THR A 122 4.98 1.28 5.43
CA THR A 122 3.66 1.78 5.83
C THR A 122 3.74 2.82 6.96
N ASN A 123 2.85 3.81 6.92
CA ASN A 123 2.61 4.69 8.06
C ASN A 123 1.81 4.01 9.19
N ALA A 124 1.28 2.80 8.98
CA ALA A 124 0.60 2.06 10.04
C ALA A 124 1.53 1.76 11.23
N MET A 125 2.85 1.77 11.03
CA MET A 125 3.81 1.64 12.14
C MET A 125 3.74 2.81 13.14
N TYR A 126 3.11 3.91 12.80
CA TYR A 126 2.86 5.07 13.66
C TYR A 126 1.56 4.94 14.48
N GLU A 127 0.97 3.77 14.56
CA GLU A 127 -0.34 3.55 15.19
C GLU A 127 -0.42 4.02 16.66
N ASN A 128 0.72 4.06 17.35
CA ASN A 128 0.79 4.46 18.75
C ASN A 128 1.23 5.94 18.96
N GLU A 129 1.33 6.71 17.87
CA GLU A 129 1.72 8.11 17.97
C GLU A 129 0.57 9.02 18.39
N THR A 130 0.94 10.07 19.14
CA THR A 130 0.01 11.07 19.64
C THR A 130 0.42 12.49 19.26
N GLU A 131 1.61 12.65 18.68
CA GLU A 131 2.13 13.93 18.19
C GLU A 131 2.21 13.90 16.67
N PHE A 132 1.69 14.95 16.04
CA PHE A 132 1.53 15.04 14.58
C PHE A 132 1.98 16.40 14.05
N PRO A 133 2.51 16.48 12.81
CA PRO A 133 2.75 15.34 11.90
C PRO A 133 3.94 14.47 12.37
N THR A 134 3.82 13.14 12.18
CA THR A 134 4.85 12.17 12.62
C THR A 134 6.02 12.14 11.63
N ARG A 135 7.23 12.27 12.14
CA ARG A 135 8.48 12.19 11.36
C ARG A 135 9.01 10.75 11.31
N GLU A 136 9.96 10.50 10.41
CA GLU A 136 10.49 9.16 10.16
C GLU A 136 11.22 8.56 11.37
N ASP A 137 11.82 9.38 12.21
CA ASP A 137 12.60 8.97 13.39
C ASP A 137 11.85 9.08 14.72
N ASP A 138 10.65 9.67 14.73
CA ASP A 138 9.85 9.91 15.92
C ASP A 138 8.67 8.93 15.98
N PHE A 139 8.90 7.66 16.30
CA PHE A 139 7.80 6.72 16.44
C PHE A 139 8.02 5.66 17.50
N LYS A 140 6.93 5.20 18.10
CA LYS A 140 6.87 4.09 19.03
C LYS A 140 6.71 2.77 18.29
N VAL A 141 7.26 1.68 18.87
CA VAL A 141 7.11 0.35 18.31
C VAL A 141 5.63 -0.01 18.13
N PRO A 142 5.21 -0.48 16.97
CA PRO A 142 3.82 -0.84 16.73
C PRO A 142 3.36 -2.07 17.52
N THR A 143 2.05 -2.25 17.63
CA THR A 143 1.41 -3.32 18.41
C THR A 143 0.86 -4.42 17.51
N LEU A 144 0.17 -4.05 16.40
CA LEU A 144 -0.48 -5.00 15.51
C LEU A 144 0.52 -5.75 14.63
N ILE A 145 0.13 -6.93 14.14
CA ILE A 145 1.00 -7.82 13.34
C ILE A 145 1.48 -7.14 12.06
N TYR A 146 0.57 -6.56 11.27
CA TYR A 146 0.94 -5.94 9.99
C TYR A 146 2.02 -4.87 10.13
N PRO A 147 1.85 -3.80 10.93
CA PRO A 147 2.89 -2.79 11.07
C PRO A 147 4.19 -3.35 11.66
N ASN A 148 4.11 -4.37 12.53
CA ASN A 148 5.32 -5.04 13.04
C ASN A 148 6.06 -5.80 11.94
N THR A 149 5.38 -6.48 11.01
CA THR A 149 6.06 -7.14 9.88
C THR A 149 6.81 -6.12 9.03
N LYS A 150 6.24 -4.93 8.79
CA LYS A 150 6.88 -3.86 8.03
C LYS A 150 8.02 -3.19 8.81
N TYR A 151 7.86 -2.98 10.11
CA TYR A 151 8.93 -2.49 10.97
C TYR A 151 10.14 -3.45 10.97
N CYS A 152 9.91 -4.74 11.16
CA CYS A 152 10.97 -5.75 11.07
C CYS A 152 11.62 -5.78 9.68
N ALA A 153 10.83 -5.66 8.62
CA ALA A 153 11.33 -5.59 7.24
C ALA A 153 12.29 -4.41 7.05
N GLU A 154 11.98 -3.22 7.56
CA GLU A 154 12.89 -2.07 7.54
C GLU A 154 14.20 -2.33 8.32
N ARG A 155 14.10 -2.98 9.48
CA ARG A 155 15.30 -3.33 10.29
C ARG A 155 16.21 -4.31 9.54
N PHE A 156 15.65 -5.33 8.88
CA PHE A 156 16.42 -6.24 8.04
C PHE A 156 17.00 -5.52 6.80
N ALA A 157 16.24 -4.66 6.14
CA ALA A 157 16.73 -3.85 5.03
C ALA A 157 17.95 -3.01 5.45
N GLN A 158 17.87 -2.33 6.61
CA GLN A 158 19.00 -1.59 7.16
C GLN A 158 20.20 -2.50 7.44
N SER A 159 19.98 -3.68 8.03
CA SER A 159 21.05 -4.64 8.31
C SER A 159 21.79 -5.07 7.03
N TYR A 160 21.08 -5.28 5.91
CA TYR A 160 21.70 -5.57 4.62
C TYR A 160 22.52 -4.39 4.08
N CYS A 161 22.07 -3.18 4.29
CA CYS A 161 22.84 -1.98 3.93
C CYS A 161 24.12 -1.87 4.77
N ASP A 162 24.01 -2.00 6.09
CA ASP A 162 25.12 -1.82 7.02
C ASP A 162 26.17 -2.95 6.90
N THR A 163 25.71 -4.20 6.65
CA THR A 163 26.59 -5.37 6.61
C THR A 163 27.19 -5.60 5.23
N TYR A 164 26.42 -5.39 4.16
CA TYR A 164 26.84 -5.74 2.80
C TYR A 164 27.00 -4.55 1.86
N GLY A 165 26.74 -3.32 2.32
CA GLY A 165 26.82 -2.13 1.49
C GLY A 165 25.69 -2.01 0.44
N MET A 166 24.59 -2.75 0.59
CA MET A 166 23.43 -2.61 -0.28
C MET A 166 22.79 -1.23 -0.17
N SER A 167 22.00 -0.88 -1.16
CA SER A 167 21.15 0.32 -1.09
C SER A 167 19.70 -0.09 -1.03
N VAL A 168 18.97 0.35 0.02
CA VAL A 168 17.54 0.09 0.18
C VAL A 168 16.84 1.36 0.65
N THR A 169 15.72 1.70 0.03
CA THR A 169 14.82 2.73 0.55
C THR A 169 13.47 2.11 0.89
N CYS A 170 13.04 2.28 2.12
CA CYS A 170 11.72 1.89 2.60
C CYS A 170 10.77 3.10 2.51
N LEU A 171 9.71 2.97 1.72
CA LEU A 171 8.73 4.02 1.52
C LEU A 171 7.52 3.75 2.43
N ARG A 172 7.33 4.58 3.45
CA ARG A 172 6.22 4.49 4.41
C ARG A 172 4.98 5.15 3.83
N PHE A 173 4.19 4.35 3.14
CA PHE A 173 2.97 4.84 2.49
C PHE A 173 1.93 5.30 3.50
N ALA A 174 1.38 6.50 3.32
CA ALA A 174 0.09 6.91 3.87
C ALA A 174 -1.04 6.10 3.19
N ASN A 175 -2.30 6.44 3.43
CA ASN A 175 -3.41 5.72 2.77
C ASN A 175 -3.42 6.06 1.28
N VAL A 176 -2.94 5.12 0.47
CA VAL A 176 -2.85 5.29 -0.98
C VAL A 176 -4.23 5.16 -1.61
N TYR A 177 -4.55 6.07 -2.53
CA TYR A 177 -5.78 6.04 -3.30
C TYR A 177 -5.53 6.39 -4.77
N GLY A 178 -6.40 5.94 -5.66
CA GLY A 178 -6.30 6.15 -7.10
C GLY A 178 -6.95 5.03 -7.89
N PRO A 179 -6.91 5.06 -9.23
CA PRO A 179 -7.42 3.99 -10.10
C PRO A 179 -6.81 2.62 -9.75
N HIS A 180 -7.57 1.55 -9.95
CA HIS A 180 -7.22 0.16 -9.59
C HIS A 180 -7.26 -0.15 -8.08
N VAL A 181 -7.87 0.72 -7.27
CA VAL A 181 -8.07 0.48 -5.83
C VAL A 181 -9.16 -0.56 -5.60
N ASP A 182 -9.10 -1.68 -5.92
CA ASP A 182 -9.98 -2.86 -5.72
C ASP A 182 -11.32 -2.60 -4.97
N CYS A 183 -12.30 -2.04 -5.69
CA CYS A 183 -13.65 -1.82 -5.16
C CYS A 183 -14.49 -3.11 -5.16
N LEU A 184 -14.06 -4.15 -5.85
CA LEU A 184 -14.82 -5.39 -6.01
C LEU A 184 -14.57 -6.40 -4.89
N ARG A 185 -13.49 -6.27 -4.15
CA ARG A 185 -13.22 -7.22 -3.06
C ARG A 185 -14.26 -7.12 -1.95
N LYS A 186 -14.42 -8.20 -1.20
CA LYS A 186 -15.41 -8.32 -0.10
C LYS A 186 -15.30 -7.18 0.90
N GLN A 187 -14.09 -6.72 1.18
CA GLN A 187 -13.81 -5.61 2.09
C GLN A 187 -12.82 -4.64 1.41
N PRO A 188 -13.34 -3.73 0.58
CA PRO A 188 -12.50 -2.78 -0.12
C PRO A 188 -11.93 -1.73 0.85
N PRO A 189 -10.83 -1.05 0.47
CA PRO A 189 -10.39 0.15 1.16
C PRO A 189 -11.51 1.18 1.26
N PHE A 190 -11.47 2.03 2.29
CA PHE A 190 -12.55 2.99 2.57
C PHE A 190 -12.95 3.83 1.34
N VAL A 191 -11.97 4.35 0.60
CA VAL A 191 -12.26 5.17 -0.60
C VAL A 191 -13.00 4.39 -1.68
N ALA A 192 -12.65 3.13 -1.90
CA ALA A 192 -13.33 2.26 -2.85
C ALA A 192 -14.72 1.84 -2.34
N TYR A 193 -14.86 1.60 -1.03
CA TYR A 193 -16.14 1.29 -0.40
C TYR A 193 -17.15 2.42 -0.60
N MET A 194 -16.79 3.66 -0.27
CA MET A 194 -17.72 4.79 -0.40
C MET A 194 -18.15 5.01 -1.86
N VAL A 195 -17.24 4.89 -2.83
CA VAL A 195 -17.55 5.03 -4.26
C VAL A 195 -18.50 3.93 -4.72
N ARG A 196 -18.27 2.68 -4.32
CA ARG A 196 -19.12 1.54 -4.65
C ARG A 196 -20.54 1.72 -4.08
N GLU A 197 -20.68 2.10 -2.82
CA GLU A 197 -22.00 2.28 -2.20
C GLU A 197 -22.75 3.46 -2.85
N LEU A 198 -22.08 4.58 -3.11
CA LEU A 198 -22.64 5.70 -3.87
C LEU A 198 -23.07 5.30 -5.28
N TYR A 199 -22.25 4.52 -6.00
CA TYR A 199 -22.57 4.05 -7.35
C TYR A 199 -23.88 3.26 -7.38
N TYR A 200 -24.04 2.30 -6.46
CA TYR A 200 -25.24 1.47 -6.37
C TYR A 200 -26.41 2.14 -5.66
N GLY A 201 -26.28 3.34 -5.16
CA GLY A 201 -27.33 4.04 -4.43
C GLY A 201 -27.65 3.41 -3.07
N ARG A 202 -26.67 2.76 -2.43
CA ARG A 202 -26.84 2.11 -1.12
C ARG A 202 -26.39 3.03 -0.01
N THR A 203 -27.02 2.92 1.17
CA THR A 203 -26.61 3.64 2.38
C THR A 203 -25.30 3.07 2.89
N PRO A 204 -24.19 3.86 2.92
CA PRO A 204 -22.95 3.39 3.51
C PRO A 204 -23.04 3.38 5.02
N VAL A 205 -22.34 2.43 5.66
CA VAL A 205 -22.21 2.31 7.10
C VAL A 205 -20.77 2.61 7.49
N PHE A 206 -20.57 3.68 8.25
CA PHE A 206 -19.26 4.06 8.78
C PHE A 206 -19.12 3.63 10.24
N HIS A 207 -17.90 3.46 10.69
CA HIS A 207 -17.60 3.08 12.07
C HIS A 207 -17.28 4.31 12.89
N SER A 208 -17.65 4.29 14.17
CA SER A 208 -17.57 5.44 15.06
C SER A 208 -18.44 6.62 14.55
N ASN A 209 -18.02 7.85 14.77
CA ASN A 209 -18.74 9.06 14.35
C ASN A 209 -18.30 9.64 12.99
N GLY A 210 -17.34 8.99 12.32
CA GLY A 210 -16.81 9.45 11.04
C GLY A 210 -15.79 10.60 11.13
N GLU A 211 -15.39 11.03 12.34
CA GLU A 211 -14.42 12.13 12.56
C GLU A 211 -12.97 11.65 12.65
N GLN A 212 -12.75 10.33 12.66
CA GLN A 212 -11.40 9.76 12.59
C GLN A 212 -10.71 10.19 11.29
N ARG A 213 -9.48 10.67 11.41
CA ARG A 213 -8.76 11.30 10.29
C ARG A 213 -7.59 10.44 9.82
N ARG A 214 -7.41 10.38 8.52
CA ARG A 214 -6.30 9.68 7.87
C ARG A 214 -5.56 10.58 6.90
N ASP A 215 -4.25 10.38 6.83
CA ASP A 215 -3.40 10.92 5.79
C ASP A 215 -3.60 10.11 4.51
N TYR A 216 -3.84 10.78 3.39
CA TYR A 216 -4.04 10.16 2.09
C TYR A 216 -3.00 10.65 1.09
N ILE A 217 -2.55 9.76 0.22
CA ILE A 217 -1.62 10.08 -0.88
C ILE A 217 -2.14 9.51 -2.19
N TYR A 218 -2.15 10.33 -3.25
CA TYR A 218 -2.52 9.87 -4.58
C TYR A 218 -1.41 8.98 -5.18
N VAL A 219 -1.80 7.94 -5.90
CA VAL A 219 -0.88 6.91 -6.39
C VAL A 219 0.21 7.47 -7.31
N ASP A 220 -0.10 8.47 -8.16
CA ASP A 220 0.92 9.09 -9.03
C ASP A 220 2.00 9.82 -8.22
N ASP A 221 1.62 10.52 -7.15
CA ASP A 221 2.57 11.21 -6.28
C ASP A 221 3.47 10.21 -5.54
N LEU A 222 2.91 9.08 -5.11
CA LEU A 222 3.70 7.98 -4.55
C LEU A 222 4.71 7.45 -5.56
N ILE A 223 4.29 7.20 -6.80
CA ILE A 223 5.13 6.67 -7.88
C ILE A 223 6.24 7.68 -8.22
N ASP A 224 5.95 8.96 -8.26
CA ASP A 224 6.94 10.01 -8.48
C ASP A 224 8.06 9.94 -7.41
N LEU A 225 7.71 9.75 -6.12
CA LEU A 225 8.71 9.58 -5.06
C LEU A 225 9.46 8.25 -5.19
N ALA A 226 8.75 7.16 -5.50
CA ALA A 226 9.37 5.84 -5.70
C ALA A 226 10.42 5.86 -6.81
N ILE A 227 10.22 6.66 -7.85
CA ILE A 227 11.21 6.89 -8.92
C ILE A 227 12.32 7.82 -8.43
N ALA A 228 12.01 8.90 -7.72
CA ALA A 228 12.99 9.87 -7.25
C ALA A 228 14.05 9.27 -6.31
N VAL A 229 13.66 8.29 -5.48
CA VAL A 229 14.59 7.63 -4.54
C VAL A 229 15.52 6.61 -5.20
N ARG A 230 15.33 6.27 -6.47
CA ARG A 230 16.00 5.16 -7.16
C ARG A 230 17.53 5.24 -7.11
N GLU A 231 18.10 6.43 -7.27
CA GLU A 231 19.56 6.61 -7.35
C GLU A 231 20.23 6.88 -5.99
N SER A 232 19.46 7.00 -4.90
CA SER A 232 20.04 7.23 -3.57
C SER A 232 20.80 6.01 -3.06
N LYS A 233 21.79 6.21 -2.20
CA LYS A 233 22.67 5.15 -1.68
C LYS A 233 22.41 4.88 -0.20
N GLY A 234 22.74 3.67 0.24
CA GLY A 234 22.61 3.22 1.62
C GLY A 234 21.14 2.98 2.01
N PHE A 235 20.91 2.91 3.32
CA PHE A 235 19.58 2.75 3.88
C PHE A 235 18.87 4.10 3.99
N ASP A 236 17.57 4.08 3.70
CA ASP A 236 16.68 5.20 3.95
C ASP A 236 15.25 4.73 4.27
N ALA A 237 14.56 5.46 5.12
CA ALA A 237 13.12 5.31 5.36
C ALA A 237 12.47 6.67 5.13
N VAL A 238 11.40 6.73 4.34
CA VAL A 238 10.82 7.99 3.85
C VAL A 238 9.31 7.94 3.93
N ASN A 239 8.70 8.95 4.55
CA ASN A 239 7.26 9.13 4.55
C ASN A 239 6.75 9.53 3.16
N VAL A 240 5.77 8.78 2.67
CA VAL A 240 5.05 9.06 1.44
C VAL A 240 3.67 9.59 1.82
N SER A 241 3.59 10.90 2.04
CA SER A 241 2.47 11.59 2.64
C SER A 241 2.15 12.88 1.90
N SER A 242 0.88 13.22 1.80
CA SER A 242 0.47 14.55 1.34
C SER A 242 0.66 15.64 2.38
N ASN A 243 1.00 15.28 3.61
CA ASN A 243 1.01 16.16 4.79
C ASN A 243 -0.36 16.85 5.01
N THR A 244 -1.43 16.15 4.60
CA THR A 244 -2.82 16.60 4.77
C THR A 244 -3.67 15.40 5.13
N ASN A 245 -4.59 15.55 6.06
CA ASN A 245 -5.51 14.48 6.40
C ASN A 245 -6.98 14.89 6.26
N TYR A 246 -7.81 13.88 6.09
CA TYR A 246 -9.25 14.05 5.93
C TYR A 246 -9.99 13.08 6.86
N SER A 247 -11.12 13.54 7.39
CA SER A 247 -12.03 12.64 8.11
C SER A 247 -12.82 11.76 7.13
N VAL A 248 -13.41 10.70 7.65
CA VAL A 248 -14.34 9.84 6.89
C VAL A 248 -15.48 10.68 6.34
N ASN A 249 -16.03 11.59 7.16
CA ASN A 249 -17.13 12.47 6.78
C ASN A 249 -16.74 13.44 5.67
N GLU A 250 -15.57 14.10 5.77
CA GLU A 250 -15.08 15.02 4.73
C GLU A 250 -14.83 14.29 3.40
N MET A 251 -14.25 13.10 3.44
CA MET A 251 -14.02 12.29 2.24
C MET A 251 -15.34 11.86 1.58
N TYR A 252 -16.30 11.44 2.40
CA TYR A 252 -17.61 11.02 1.88
C TYR A 252 -18.37 12.20 1.26
N GLN A 253 -18.42 13.34 1.95
CA GLN A 253 -19.04 14.56 1.42
C GLN A 253 -18.42 14.96 0.07
N LEU A 254 -17.10 14.88 -0.04
CA LEU A 254 -16.41 15.19 -1.29
C LEU A 254 -16.78 14.22 -2.41
N ALA A 255 -16.92 12.91 -2.10
CA ALA A 255 -17.36 11.92 -3.07
C ALA A 255 -18.82 12.13 -3.51
N GLU A 256 -19.72 12.48 -2.58
CA GLU A 256 -21.11 12.84 -2.89
C GLU A 256 -21.16 14.03 -3.87
N ASP A 257 -20.40 15.09 -3.59
CA ASP A 257 -20.35 16.28 -4.43
C ASP A 257 -19.84 15.95 -5.86
N ILE A 258 -18.78 15.13 -5.97
CA ILE A 258 -18.22 14.73 -7.27
C ILE A 258 -19.21 13.86 -8.06
N MET A 259 -19.86 12.92 -7.40
CA MET A 259 -20.80 11.98 -8.04
C MET A 259 -22.19 12.58 -8.27
N GLY A 260 -22.48 13.76 -7.71
CA GLY A 260 -23.80 14.36 -7.76
C GLY A 260 -24.86 13.51 -7.04
N LYS A 261 -24.49 12.83 -5.98
CA LYS A 261 -25.37 11.96 -5.18
C LYS A 261 -25.34 12.39 -3.72
N HIS A 262 -26.50 12.30 -3.06
CA HIS A 262 -26.64 12.63 -1.66
C HIS A 262 -27.36 11.50 -0.94
N ILE A 263 -26.58 10.63 -0.31
CA ILE A 263 -27.10 9.44 0.40
C ILE A 263 -26.60 9.55 1.85
N LYS A 264 -27.54 9.72 2.78
CA LYS A 264 -27.19 9.84 4.20
C LYS A 264 -26.51 8.56 4.69
N ALA A 265 -25.28 8.70 5.22
CA ALA A 265 -24.57 7.61 5.85
C ALA A 265 -25.19 7.22 7.19
N GLU A 266 -25.06 5.95 7.56
CA GLU A 266 -25.31 5.43 8.91
C GLU A 266 -24.00 5.23 9.65
N TYR A 267 -24.05 5.25 10.98
CA TYR A 267 -22.88 5.10 11.84
C TYR A 267 -23.07 3.92 12.78
N ALA A 268 -22.12 3.00 12.77
CA ALA A 268 -22.09 1.84 13.64
C ALA A 268 -21.03 2.02 14.75
N ASP A 269 -21.13 1.21 15.79
CA ASP A 269 -20.13 1.12 16.85
C ASP A 269 -18.74 0.77 16.30
N ASP A 270 -17.69 1.23 16.96
CA ASP A 270 -16.28 0.99 16.59
C ASP A 270 -15.97 -0.51 16.43
N ALA A 271 -16.53 -1.33 17.34
CA ALA A 271 -16.30 -2.77 17.32
C ALA A 271 -16.88 -3.46 16.07
N HIS A 272 -17.92 -2.90 15.46
CA HIS A 272 -18.67 -3.53 14.36
C HIS A 272 -17.79 -3.94 13.17
N TYR A 273 -16.73 -3.20 12.87
CA TYR A 273 -15.81 -3.57 11.81
C TYR A 273 -15.11 -4.92 12.11
N TRP A 274 -14.68 -5.12 13.34
CA TRP A 274 -13.92 -6.28 13.78
C TRP A 274 -14.81 -7.49 14.14
N GLU A 275 -16.09 -7.26 14.43
CA GLU A 275 -17.07 -8.34 14.66
C GLU A 275 -17.24 -9.28 13.45
N ARG A 276 -16.81 -8.83 12.27
CA ARG A 276 -16.77 -9.66 11.05
C ARG A 276 -15.68 -10.74 11.08
N TYR A 277 -14.82 -10.71 12.09
CA TYR A 277 -13.69 -11.63 12.30
C TYR A 277 -13.79 -12.28 13.69
N PRO A 278 -14.81 -13.12 13.92
CA PRO A 278 -15.07 -13.71 15.24
C PRO A 278 -13.88 -14.53 15.75
N GLU A 279 -13.07 -15.10 14.86
CA GLU A 279 -11.89 -15.90 15.20
C GLU A 279 -10.85 -15.11 16.01
N LEU A 280 -10.81 -13.79 15.89
CA LEU A 280 -9.90 -12.94 16.67
C LEU A 280 -10.26 -12.88 18.16
N TYR A 281 -11.51 -13.26 18.51
CA TYR A 281 -12.02 -13.25 19.87
C TYR A 281 -12.05 -14.63 20.51
N GLU A 282 -11.57 -15.65 19.81
CA GLU A 282 -11.54 -17.03 20.29
C GLU A 282 -10.27 -17.37 21.06
N GLY A 283 -10.30 -18.48 21.81
CA GLY A 283 -9.15 -19.01 22.53
C GLY A 283 -8.86 -18.33 23.88
N SER A 284 -7.74 -18.72 24.47
CA SER A 284 -7.36 -18.27 25.82
C SER A 284 -6.80 -16.84 25.87
N TYR A 285 -6.39 -16.30 24.73
CA TYR A 285 -5.81 -14.95 24.59
C TYR A 285 -6.46 -14.22 23.42
N PRO A 286 -7.74 -13.81 23.56
CA PRO A 286 -8.43 -13.07 22.52
C PRO A 286 -7.80 -11.70 22.31
N ILE A 287 -8.05 -11.12 21.12
CA ILE A 287 -7.59 -9.75 20.84
C ILE A 287 -8.24 -8.77 21.83
N LYS A 288 -7.46 -7.80 22.26
CA LYS A 288 -7.96 -6.77 23.19
C LYS A 288 -8.79 -5.73 22.43
N LYS A 289 -10.05 -5.51 22.86
CA LYS A 289 -10.95 -4.55 22.23
C LYS A 289 -10.40 -3.13 22.18
N GLU A 290 -9.64 -2.72 23.18
CA GLU A 290 -9.03 -1.39 23.27
C GLU A 290 -8.06 -1.13 22.10
N ILE A 291 -7.34 -2.16 21.65
CA ILE A 291 -6.44 -2.07 20.51
C ILE A 291 -7.23 -1.83 19.22
N LEU A 292 -8.36 -2.52 19.06
CA LEU A 292 -9.22 -2.39 17.89
C LEU A 292 -9.92 -1.02 17.85
N ASN A 293 -10.43 -0.56 18.97
CA ASN A 293 -11.06 0.77 19.09
C ASN A 293 -10.04 1.87 18.80
N HIS A 294 -8.81 1.72 19.29
CA HIS A 294 -7.72 2.65 18.97
C HIS A 294 -7.43 2.69 17.47
N GLU A 295 -7.33 1.54 16.80
CA GLU A 295 -7.09 1.47 15.36
C GLU A 295 -8.20 2.15 14.54
N ILE A 296 -9.47 1.94 14.91
CA ILE A 296 -10.60 2.58 14.21
C ILE A 296 -10.56 4.10 14.38
N ASN A 297 -10.34 4.58 15.60
CA ASN A 297 -10.42 6.00 15.97
C ASN A 297 -9.09 6.75 15.81
N LYS A 298 -8.01 6.10 15.38
CA LYS A 298 -6.71 6.74 15.31
C LYS A 298 -6.72 7.96 14.38
N TYR A 299 -5.89 8.92 14.71
CA TYR A 299 -5.51 10.03 13.86
C TYR A 299 -4.19 9.69 13.15
N SER A 300 -4.05 10.01 11.88
CA SER A 300 -2.76 9.88 11.19
C SER A 300 -2.45 11.10 10.32
N LEU A 301 -1.23 11.57 10.45
CA LEU A 301 -0.64 12.61 9.61
C LEU A 301 0.88 12.45 9.68
N CYS A 302 1.53 12.31 8.52
CA CYS A 302 2.97 12.16 8.44
C CYS A 302 3.62 13.43 7.90
N ASP A 303 4.79 13.77 8.44
CA ASP A 303 5.63 14.86 7.91
C ASP A 303 6.32 14.37 6.61
N ASN A 304 6.25 15.16 5.56
CA ASN A 304 6.92 14.87 4.29
C ASN A 304 8.12 15.80 4.01
N ALA A 305 8.51 16.62 4.98
CA ALA A 305 9.60 17.59 4.82
C ALA A 305 10.94 16.92 4.48
N TYR A 306 11.17 15.70 4.99
CA TYR A 306 12.37 14.94 4.66
C TYR A 306 12.41 14.55 3.17
N ALA A 307 11.31 14.04 2.63
CA ALA A 307 11.19 13.72 1.21
C ALA A 307 11.39 14.96 0.34
N GLN A 308 10.80 16.09 0.72
CA GLN A 308 10.98 17.36 0.01
C GLN A 308 12.44 17.80 0.00
N LYS A 309 13.08 17.79 1.16
CA LYS A 309 14.47 18.27 1.32
C LYS A 309 15.48 17.37 0.59
N LYS A 310 15.31 16.05 0.71
CA LYS A 310 16.31 15.08 0.21
C LYS A 310 16.13 14.76 -1.27
N TYR A 311 14.89 14.65 -1.72
CA TYR A 311 14.56 14.17 -3.07
C TYR A 311 13.92 15.24 -3.96
N GLY A 312 13.67 16.45 -3.45
CA GLY A 312 12.99 17.52 -4.19
C GLY A 312 11.54 17.18 -4.55
N TRP A 313 10.97 16.22 -3.83
CA TRP A 313 9.63 15.70 -4.11
C TRP A 313 8.55 16.43 -3.31
N GLN A 314 7.42 16.68 -3.95
CA GLN A 314 6.20 17.19 -3.30
C GLN A 314 4.99 16.51 -3.93
N PRO A 315 3.93 16.24 -3.16
CA PRO A 315 2.65 15.82 -3.72
C PRO A 315 2.06 16.95 -4.58
N LYS A 316 1.48 16.59 -5.71
CA LYS A 316 0.96 17.55 -6.70
C LYS A 316 -0.55 17.45 -6.90
N VAL A 317 -1.11 16.25 -6.63
CA VAL A 317 -2.50 15.96 -6.90
C VAL A 317 -3.35 16.34 -5.70
N SER A 318 -4.28 17.27 -5.90
CA SER A 318 -5.24 17.63 -4.85
C SER A 318 -6.19 16.48 -4.55
N MET A 319 -6.76 16.43 -3.33
CA MET A 319 -7.73 15.39 -2.95
C MET A 319 -8.92 15.35 -3.92
N ARG A 320 -9.49 16.49 -4.29
CA ARG A 320 -10.62 16.55 -5.22
C ARG A 320 -10.26 15.99 -6.60
N GLU A 321 -9.11 16.35 -7.12
CA GLU A 321 -8.65 15.86 -8.42
C GLU A 321 -8.41 14.35 -8.40
N GLY A 322 -7.64 13.86 -7.41
CA GLY A 322 -7.33 12.45 -7.29
C GLY A 322 -8.58 11.59 -7.06
N LEU A 323 -9.51 12.08 -6.23
CA LEU A 323 -10.78 11.40 -5.99
C LEU A 323 -11.67 11.39 -7.25
N SER A 324 -11.67 12.48 -8.05
CA SER A 324 -12.40 12.50 -9.32
C SER A 324 -11.87 11.45 -10.30
N ARG A 325 -10.54 11.33 -10.45
CA ARG A 325 -9.91 10.31 -11.32
C ARG A 325 -10.19 8.89 -10.83
N LEU A 326 -10.15 8.67 -9.51
CA LEU A 326 -10.50 7.39 -8.92
C LEU A 326 -11.96 7.02 -9.19
N ILE A 327 -12.88 7.95 -8.95
CA ILE A 327 -14.33 7.74 -9.17
C ILE A 327 -14.61 7.40 -10.64
N GLU A 328 -14.01 8.12 -11.58
CA GLU A 328 -14.16 7.86 -13.01
C GLU A 328 -13.76 6.41 -13.37
N ALA A 329 -12.57 5.99 -12.91
CA ALA A 329 -12.05 4.64 -13.17
C ALA A 329 -12.91 3.54 -12.52
N GLU A 330 -13.26 3.70 -11.24
CA GLU A 330 -14.05 2.71 -10.51
C GLU A 330 -15.49 2.61 -11.02
N VAL A 331 -16.09 3.73 -11.42
CA VAL A 331 -17.44 3.73 -12.03
C VAL A 331 -17.41 2.98 -13.36
N GLU A 332 -16.35 3.13 -14.17
CA GLU A 332 -16.23 2.39 -15.43
C GLU A 332 -16.07 0.87 -15.17
N LEU A 333 -15.26 0.50 -14.19
CA LEU A 333 -15.13 -0.90 -13.75
C LEU A 333 -16.48 -1.46 -13.29
N LEU A 334 -17.20 -0.73 -12.44
CA LEU A 334 -18.49 -1.16 -11.87
C LEU A 334 -19.61 -1.31 -12.92
N LYS A 335 -19.58 -0.55 -14.02
CA LYS A 335 -20.50 -0.73 -15.16
C LYS A 335 -20.33 -2.09 -15.85
N ASN A 336 -19.10 -2.59 -15.90
CA ASN A 336 -18.75 -3.84 -16.59
C ASN A 336 -18.98 -5.08 -15.71
N VAL A 337 -19.16 -4.91 -14.40
CA VAL A 337 -19.52 -5.98 -13.47
C VAL A 337 -21.04 -6.13 -13.48
N LYS A 338 -21.55 -7.27 -13.97
CA LYS A 338 -22.98 -7.60 -13.87
C LYS A 338 -23.37 -7.63 -12.39
N ALA A 339 -24.34 -6.77 -12.02
CA ALA A 339 -24.90 -6.67 -10.68
C ALA A 339 -25.51 -8.00 -10.19
#